data_cd4872ab7e0c371d696df1c5c5753b71
#
_entry.id   cd4872ab7e0c371d696df1c5c5753b71
#
_cell.length_a   1.000
_cell.length_b   1.000
_cell.length_c   1.000
_cell.angle_alpha   90.00
_cell.angle_beta   90.00
_cell.angle_gamma   90.00
#
_symmetry.space_group_name_H-M   'P 1'
#
loop_
_entity.id
_entity.type
_entity.pdbx_description
1 polymer ?
#
loop_
_entity_poly.entity_id
_entity_poly.type
_entity_poly.pdbx_seq_one_letter_code
_entity_poly.pdbx_strand_id
1 'polypeptide(L)'
;HPALHSIALLSVTGMICVVIASLTLQPLLYDILIDSRKKRGFSPLETIDFLRAALAFGWFLIGCGILSVCLLILILLPIKKRTKQHVMMTLISKFIKSDYQTMFHVPVRWLNKDPLDKPAIMIANHSSFVDLMMLIGSSNKLLLVTNDWVWNSPLFGAFIRYVEYIHAKDETSFDLDKIREKVDQGYSVLIFPEGTRSKDGRIGRFKKGAFYLAEELKLDILPVVLHGIHHALRKGDFSVQDSYVTLKYLPRIEPDDESWGVGYRERSKSISTHFKAEFETVRSEVEGARFFADKVQRLYSYKGPVLEWYVSIKMKLENNFKEIVNRVPKNGKVYDLGCGYGYLSHLLAMQSFDRHVVGLDYDEEKILLAENTHYAVGNLEFAQMDLTKFQPEEADCFIIKDVLHYFPASEQEALLNRCGEKLHTGGTIIIRDGIEDEKEKHGVTKMTEVFSTKVFGFNKTEHELEFLPEKRVLAFAEKFNLSVERFENKASSNVTFVLIKKP
;
A
#
# COMPACT_ATOMS: atom_id res chain seq x y z
N HIS A 1 -21.17 -47.33 36.74
CA HIS A 1 -20.21 -46.68 37.64
C HIS A 1 -20.34 -45.16 37.45
N PRO A 2 -20.50 -44.36 38.52
CA PRO A 2 -20.73 -42.92 38.45
C PRO A 2 -19.66 -42.17 37.60
N ALA A 3 -18.40 -42.58 37.71
CA ALA A 3 -17.31 -41.99 36.93
C ALA A 3 -17.46 -42.17 35.41
N LEU A 4 -17.91 -43.32 34.93
CA LEU A 4 -18.17 -43.60 33.52
C LEU A 4 -19.33 -42.76 32.99
N HIS A 5 -20.35 -42.52 33.81
CA HIS A 5 -21.49 -41.66 33.45
C HIS A 5 -21.07 -40.21 33.33
N SER A 6 -20.19 -39.71 34.24
CA SER A 6 -19.66 -38.36 34.18
C SER A 6 -18.75 -38.15 32.96
N ILE A 7 -17.90 -39.12 32.60
CA ILE A 7 -17.06 -39.06 31.43
C ILE A 7 -17.90 -39.05 30.15
N ALA A 8 -18.90 -39.92 30.07
CA ALA A 8 -19.82 -39.97 28.91
C ALA A 8 -20.59 -38.65 28.75
N LEU A 9 -21.10 -38.08 29.84
CA LEU A 9 -21.81 -36.79 29.81
C LEU A 9 -20.91 -35.65 29.38
N LEU A 10 -19.69 -35.56 29.89
CA LEU A 10 -18.69 -34.58 29.50
C LEU A 10 -18.35 -34.71 28.01
N SER A 11 -18.16 -35.94 27.53
CA SER A 11 -17.86 -36.18 26.10
C SER A 11 -19.01 -35.75 25.19
N VAL A 12 -20.25 -36.11 25.51
CA VAL A 12 -21.44 -35.73 24.76
C VAL A 12 -21.63 -34.21 24.80
N THR A 13 -21.51 -33.58 25.99
CA THR A 13 -21.62 -32.12 26.08
C THR A 13 -20.51 -31.41 25.27
N GLY A 14 -19.28 -31.90 25.38
CA GLY A 14 -18.16 -31.37 24.58
C GLY A 14 -18.40 -31.49 23.06
N MET A 15 -18.90 -32.65 22.60
CA MET A 15 -19.27 -32.82 21.16
C MET A 15 -20.36 -31.85 20.74
N ILE A 16 -21.41 -31.68 21.55
CA ILE A 16 -22.50 -30.73 21.26
C ILE A 16 -21.95 -29.30 21.18
N CYS A 17 -21.11 -28.89 22.13
CA CYS A 17 -20.47 -27.57 22.12
C CYS A 17 -19.60 -27.36 20.87
N VAL A 18 -18.82 -28.36 20.45
CA VAL A 18 -18.01 -28.30 19.22
C VAL A 18 -18.90 -28.18 17.99
N VAL A 19 -19.99 -28.95 17.89
CA VAL A 19 -20.93 -28.86 16.77
C VAL A 19 -21.59 -27.49 16.72
N ILE A 20 -22.07 -26.97 17.85
CA ILE A 20 -22.66 -25.63 17.92
C ILE A 20 -21.62 -24.57 17.50
N ALA A 21 -20.41 -24.63 18.05
CA ALA A 21 -19.35 -23.69 17.71
C ALA A 21 -18.99 -23.76 16.20
N SER A 22 -18.91 -24.95 15.63
CA SER A 22 -18.59 -25.14 14.21
C SER A 22 -19.69 -24.64 13.29
N LEU A 23 -20.95 -24.77 13.66
CA LEU A 23 -22.09 -24.36 12.83
C LEU A 23 -22.49 -22.88 13.02
N THR A 24 -22.09 -22.25 14.11
CA THR A 24 -22.49 -20.86 14.41
C THR A 24 -21.29 -19.91 14.51
N LEU A 25 -20.37 -20.18 15.43
CA LEU A 25 -19.26 -19.26 15.74
C LEU A 25 -18.23 -19.24 14.59
N GLN A 26 -17.89 -20.40 14.04
CA GLN A 26 -16.88 -20.49 12.99
C GLN A 26 -17.31 -19.80 11.68
N PRO A 27 -18.54 -19.99 11.13
CA PRO A 27 -19.01 -19.23 9.98
C PRO A 27 -19.10 -17.72 10.23
N LEU A 28 -19.54 -17.33 11.44
CA LEU A 28 -19.63 -15.92 11.83
C LEU A 28 -18.23 -15.27 11.87
N LEU A 29 -17.27 -15.94 12.49
CA LEU A 29 -15.89 -15.45 12.51
C LEU A 29 -15.27 -15.39 11.11
N TYR A 30 -15.53 -16.41 10.28
CA TYR A 30 -15.07 -16.40 8.88
C TYR A 30 -15.65 -15.22 8.11
N ASP A 31 -16.94 -14.95 8.23
CA ASP A 31 -17.58 -13.81 7.57
C ASP A 31 -16.97 -12.48 8.05
N ILE A 32 -16.85 -12.27 9.36
CA ILE A 32 -16.35 -11.01 9.92
C ILE A 32 -14.87 -10.80 9.61
N LEU A 33 -14.04 -11.82 9.78
CA LEU A 33 -12.59 -11.70 9.69
C LEU A 33 -12.06 -11.77 8.24
N ILE A 34 -12.80 -12.43 7.36
CA ILE A 34 -12.34 -12.74 6.01
C ILE A 34 -13.33 -12.23 4.95
N ASP A 35 -14.53 -12.81 4.84
CA ASP A 35 -15.41 -12.62 3.69
C ASP A 35 -15.98 -11.20 3.58
N SER A 36 -16.53 -10.66 4.66
CA SER A 36 -17.01 -9.27 4.70
C SER A 36 -15.90 -8.25 4.45
N ARG A 37 -14.66 -8.57 4.85
CA ARG A 37 -13.49 -7.72 4.60
C ARG A 37 -13.08 -7.79 3.13
N LYS A 38 -13.02 -9.00 2.54
CA LYS A 38 -12.74 -9.21 1.13
C LYS A 38 -13.71 -8.42 0.24
N LYS A 39 -15.02 -8.51 0.50
CA LYS A 39 -16.07 -7.76 -0.23
C LYS A 39 -15.85 -6.24 -0.20
N ARG A 40 -15.18 -5.71 0.82
CA ARG A 40 -14.83 -4.29 0.96
C ARG A 40 -13.41 -3.95 0.47
N GLY A 41 -12.69 -4.92 -0.09
CA GLY A 41 -11.31 -4.75 -0.58
C GLY A 41 -10.24 -4.64 0.52
N PHE A 42 -10.55 -5.10 1.74
CA PHE A 42 -9.59 -5.16 2.85
C PHE A 42 -8.95 -6.54 2.93
N SER A 43 -7.69 -6.61 3.39
CA SER A 43 -7.04 -7.88 3.71
C SER A 43 -7.72 -8.58 4.89
N PRO A 44 -7.57 -9.92 5.01
CA PRO A 44 -8.02 -10.64 6.18
C PRO A 44 -7.46 -10.06 7.47
N LEU A 45 -8.19 -10.18 8.58
CA LEU A 45 -7.75 -9.70 9.88
C LEU A 45 -7.00 -10.83 10.61
N GLU A 46 -5.73 -10.60 10.85
CA GLU A 46 -4.92 -11.48 11.70
C GLU A 46 -5.07 -11.10 13.18
N THR A 47 -4.84 -12.05 14.07
CA THR A 47 -4.92 -11.81 15.52
C THR A 47 -4.02 -10.66 15.97
N ILE A 48 -2.82 -10.56 15.38
CA ILE A 48 -1.88 -9.47 15.69
C ILE A 48 -2.42 -8.10 15.28
N ASP A 49 -3.14 -8.00 14.15
CA ASP A 49 -3.73 -6.75 13.71
C ASP A 49 -4.84 -6.28 14.66
N PHE A 50 -5.63 -7.24 15.16
CA PHE A 50 -6.64 -6.94 16.19
C PHE A 50 -6.01 -6.42 17.47
N LEU A 51 -4.93 -7.05 17.95
CA LEU A 51 -4.21 -6.62 19.17
C LEU A 51 -3.59 -5.23 18.98
N ARG A 52 -2.97 -4.97 17.82
CA ARG A 52 -2.40 -3.66 17.47
C ARG A 52 -3.48 -2.57 17.40
N ALA A 53 -4.61 -2.87 16.75
CA ALA A 53 -5.74 -1.96 16.68
C ALA A 53 -6.34 -1.70 18.09
N ALA A 54 -6.53 -2.73 18.89
CA ALA A 54 -7.03 -2.59 20.27
C ALA A 54 -6.09 -1.74 21.13
N LEU A 55 -4.78 -1.90 20.98
CA LEU A 55 -3.78 -1.06 21.66
C LEU A 55 -3.88 0.41 21.23
N ALA A 56 -3.85 0.68 19.90
CA ALA A 56 -3.89 2.04 19.37
C ALA A 56 -5.21 2.75 19.71
N PHE A 57 -6.35 2.14 19.38
CA PHE A 57 -7.65 2.75 19.67
C PHE A 57 -7.96 2.80 21.17
N GLY A 58 -7.53 1.81 21.96
CA GLY A 58 -7.65 1.82 23.41
C GLY A 58 -6.87 2.98 24.03
N TRP A 59 -5.62 3.18 23.61
CA TRP A 59 -4.80 4.30 24.04
C TRP A 59 -5.43 5.64 23.63
N PHE A 60 -5.96 5.74 22.39
CA PHE A 60 -6.67 6.92 21.92
C PHE A 60 -7.89 7.27 22.79
N LEU A 61 -8.72 6.28 23.14
CA LEU A 61 -9.90 6.50 24.01
C LEU A 61 -9.51 6.92 25.43
N ILE A 62 -8.51 6.27 26.03
CA ILE A 62 -7.97 6.64 27.36
C ILE A 62 -7.45 8.08 27.33
N GLY A 63 -6.70 8.43 26.31
CA GLY A 63 -6.16 9.79 26.15
C GLY A 63 -7.22 10.85 25.96
N CYS A 64 -8.28 10.57 25.19
CA CYS A 64 -9.42 11.46 25.08
C CYS A 64 -10.10 11.69 26.44
N GLY A 65 -10.22 10.64 27.26
CA GLY A 65 -10.71 10.75 28.65
C GLY A 65 -9.81 11.65 29.52
N ILE A 66 -8.49 11.42 29.48
CA ILE A 66 -7.50 12.23 30.20
C ILE A 66 -7.57 13.70 29.76
N LEU A 67 -7.59 13.95 28.45
CA LEU A 67 -7.69 15.31 27.90
C LEU A 67 -9.01 16.00 28.33
N SER A 68 -10.11 15.27 28.43
CA SER A 68 -11.39 15.79 28.92
C SER A 68 -11.29 16.23 30.40
N VAL A 69 -10.65 15.44 31.24
CA VAL A 69 -10.37 15.82 32.63
C VAL A 69 -9.44 17.04 32.70
N CYS A 70 -8.37 17.06 31.91
CA CYS A 70 -7.47 18.21 31.82
C CYS A 70 -8.21 19.47 31.35
N LEU A 71 -9.13 19.37 30.41
CA LEU A 71 -9.96 20.49 29.98
C LEU A 71 -10.83 21.06 31.11
N LEU A 72 -11.51 20.18 31.87
CA LEU A 72 -12.30 20.60 33.03
C LEU A 72 -11.45 21.33 34.07
N ILE A 73 -10.27 20.81 34.38
CA ILE A 73 -9.31 21.46 35.29
C ILE A 73 -8.90 22.83 34.75
N LEU A 74 -8.52 22.91 33.46
CA LEU A 74 -8.10 24.16 32.84
C LEU A 74 -9.22 25.25 32.85
N ILE A 75 -10.46 24.84 32.70
CA ILE A 75 -11.60 25.77 32.74
C ILE A 75 -11.69 26.41 34.14
N LEU A 76 -11.51 25.64 35.20
CA LEU A 76 -11.63 26.09 36.57
C LEU A 76 -10.44 26.95 37.06
N LEU A 77 -9.27 26.83 36.46
CA LEU A 77 -8.08 27.59 36.89
C LEU A 77 -8.24 29.09 36.60
N PRO A 78 -7.80 29.99 37.48
CA PRO A 78 -7.88 31.45 37.32
C PRO A 78 -6.75 32.02 36.46
N ILE A 79 -6.53 31.45 35.23
CA ILE A 79 -5.50 31.91 34.29
C ILE A 79 -6.11 32.39 32.97
N LYS A 80 -5.35 33.18 32.21
CA LYS A 80 -5.82 33.77 30.94
C LYS A 80 -6.26 32.69 29.95
N LYS A 81 -7.37 32.92 29.26
CA LYS A 81 -7.92 32.00 28.25
C LYS A 81 -6.87 31.56 27.22
N ARG A 82 -6.07 32.51 26.70
CA ARG A 82 -5.01 32.25 25.73
C ARG A 82 -3.96 31.24 26.24
N THR A 83 -3.54 31.37 27.52
CA THR A 83 -2.60 30.42 28.14
C THR A 83 -3.22 29.04 28.28
N LYS A 84 -4.49 28.97 28.72
CA LYS A 84 -5.24 27.70 28.81
C LYS A 84 -5.31 26.99 27.47
N GLN A 85 -5.64 27.71 26.40
CA GLN A 85 -5.72 27.19 25.04
C GLN A 85 -4.37 26.66 24.56
N HIS A 86 -3.29 27.41 24.78
CA HIS A 86 -1.93 26.97 24.42
C HIS A 86 -1.51 25.71 25.19
N VAL A 87 -1.80 25.64 26.50
CA VAL A 87 -1.56 24.44 27.30
C VAL A 87 -2.37 23.25 26.74
N MET A 88 -3.65 23.44 26.43
CA MET A 88 -4.50 22.39 25.88
C MET A 88 -3.98 21.89 24.52
N MET A 89 -3.57 22.80 23.61
CA MET A 89 -2.97 22.41 22.33
C MET A 89 -1.66 21.63 22.51
N THR A 90 -0.86 22.04 23.50
CA THR A 90 0.38 21.30 23.83
C THR A 90 0.07 19.89 24.35
N LEU A 91 -0.94 19.73 25.21
CA LEU A 91 -1.39 18.42 25.68
C LEU A 91 -1.92 17.56 24.54
N ILE A 92 -2.76 18.11 23.67
CA ILE A 92 -3.28 17.42 22.50
C ILE A 92 -2.12 16.95 21.60
N SER A 93 -1.18 17.84 21.25
CA SER A 93 -0.05 17.47 20.39
C SER A 93 0.83 16.38 21.01
N LYS A 94 1.16 16.48 22.30
CA LYS A 94 1.94 15.45 23.02
C LYS A 94 1.20 14.12 23.09
N PHE A 95 -0.09 14.15 23.41
CA PHE A 95 -0.92 12.95 23.46
C PHE A 95 -0.99 12.26 22.10
N ILE A 96 -1.32 12.99 21.03
CA ILE A 96 -1.38 12.44 19.68
C ILE A 96 -0.02 11.89 19.24
N LYS A 97 1.09 12.56 19.61
CA LYS A 97 2.42 12.03 19.36
C LYS A 97 2.64 10.69 20.08
N SER A 98 2.21 10.55 21.33
CA SER A 98 2.31 9.28 22.04
C SER A 98 1.42 8.20 21.43
N ASP A 99 0.26 8.56 20.87
CA ASP A 99 -0.68 7.64 20.28
C ASP A 99 -0.14 7.00 19.01
N TYR A 100 0.35 7.79 18.04
CA TYR A 100 0.93 7.18 16.84
C TYR A 100 2.25 6.42 17.13
N GLN A 101 2.93 6.68 18.24
CA GLN A 101 4.08 5.88 18.69
C GLN A 101 3.66 4.46 19.17
N THR A 102 2.40 4.24 19.55
CA THR A 102 1.89 2.90 19.79
C THR A 102 1.86 2.03 18.53
N MET A 103 1.85 2.69 17.36
CA MET A 103 1.91 2.05 16.04
C MET A 103 3.38 1.77 15.64
N PHE A 104 4.17 1.15 16.53
CA PHE A 104 5.62 0.91 16.34
C PHE A 104 5.96 0.06 15.10
N HIS A 105 4.99 -0.68 14.57
CA HIS A 105 5.08 -1.44 13.32
C HIS A 105 4.85 -0.58 12.07
N VAL A 106 4.58 0.73 12.24
CA VAL A 106 4.42 1.71 11.17
C VAL A 106 5.53 2.78 11.31
N PRO A 107 6.78 2.47 10.92
CA PRO A 107 7.87 3.42 11.02
C PRO A 107 7.62 4.65 10.17
N VAL A 108 7.94 5.82 10.75
CA VAL A 108 7.71 7.14 10.14
C VAL A 108 9.03 7.81 9.81
N ARG A 109 9.20 8.21 8.56
CA ARG A 109 10.34 8.97 8.06
C ARG A 109 9.91 10.41 7.76
N TRP A 110 10.58 11.37 8.38
CA TRP A 110 10.38 12.80 8.14
C TRP A 110 11.48 13.33 7.23
N LEU A 111 11.11 14.00 6.14
CA LEU A 111 12.03 14.61 5.20
C LEU A 111 11.82 16.12 5.17
N ASN A 112 12.91 16.88 5.25
CA ASN A 112 12.93 18.34 5.14
C ASN A 112 11.94 19.04 6.09
N LYS A 113 11.81 18.54 7.34
CA LYS A 113 10.83 19.05 8.30
C LYS A 113 11.00 20.54 8.52
N ASP A 114 9.95 21.32 8.27
CA ASP A 114 9.90 22.75 8.53
C ASP A 114 9.73 23.00 10.05
N PRO A 115 10.49 23.92 10.67
CA PRO A 115 10.39 24.22 12.10
C PRO A 115 9.09 24.94 12.49
N LEU A 116 8.34 25.49 11.51
CA LEU A 116 7.13 26.31 11.73
C LEU A 116 7.39 27.55 12.58
N ASP A 117 8.56 28.16 12.44
CA ASP A 117 8.91 29.42 13.14
C ASP A 117 8.12 30.61 12.58
N LYS A 118 7.80 30.57 11.28
CA LYS A 118 6.94 31.53 10.60
C LYS A 118 5.59 30.86 10.30
N PRO A 119 4.44 31.47 10.65
CA PRO A 119 3.13 30.94 10.28
C PRO A 119 2.97 30.69 8.79
N ALA A 120 2.24 29.66 8.44
CA ALA A 120 1.96 29.28 7.06
C ALA A 120 0.58 28.61 6.94
N ILE A 121 0.06 28.54 5.72
CA ILE A 121 -1.04 27.64 5.35
C ILE A 121 -0.41 26.31 4.96
N MET A 122 -0.42 25.35 5.88
CA MET A 122 0.05 23.98 5.62
C MET A 122 -1.01 23.21 4.85
N ILE A 123 -0.65 22.71 3.67
CA ILE A 123 -1.53 21.84 2.87
C ILE A 123 -0.96 20.43 2.82
N ALA A 124 -1.81 19.43 2.95
CA ALA A 124 -1.43 18.02 2.88
C ALA A 124 -2.48 17.18 2.16
N ASN A 125 -2.09 16.07 1.55
CA ASN A 125 -3.03 15.08 1.03
C ASN A 125 -3.67 14.28 2.16
N HIS A 126 -4.88 13.75 1.91
CA HIS A 126 -5.70 13.12 2.95
C HIS A 126 -6.18 11.73 2.55
N SER A 127 -5.69 10.70 3.21
CA SER A 127 -6.02 9.30 2.93
C SER A 127 -6.52 8.53 4.16
N SER A 128 -6.13 8.99 5.36
CA SER A 128 -6.40 8.31 6.61
C SER A 128 -6.73 9.30 7.74
N PHE A 129 -7.29 8.80 8.84
CA PHE A 129 -7.40 9.58 10.08
C PHE A 129 -6.02 9.84 10.70
N VAL A 130 -5.08 8.94 10.48
CA VAL A 130 -3.70 9.04 11.00
C VAL A 130 -2.92 10.21 10.37
N ASP A 131 -3.26 10.65 9.15
CA ASP A 131 -2.66 11.83 8.50
C ASP A 131 -2.75 13.07 9.42
N LEU A 132 -3.96 13.29 9.94
CA LEU A 132 -4.28 14.36 10.86
C LEU A 132 -3.47 14.24 12.16
N MET A 133 -3.43 13.03 12.72
CA MET A 133 -2.71 12.76 13.96
C MET A 133 -1.21 13.05 13.84
N MET A 134 -0.58 12.60 12.74
CA MET A 134 0.86 12.83 12.53
C MET A 134 1.19 14.32 12.42
N LEU A 135 0.39 15.10 11.69
CA LEU A 135 0.64 16.51 11.52
C LEU A 135 0.37 17.31 12.82
N ILE A 136 -0.74 17.08 13.52
CA ILE A 136 -1.02 17.72 14.81
C ILE A 136 0.00 17.31 15.88
N GLY A 137 0.41 16.05 15.90
CA GLY A 137 1.47 15.57 16.79
C GLY A 137 2.86 16.17 16.51
N SER A 138 3.07 16.78 15.33
CA SER A 138 4.34 17.37 14.94
C SER A 138 4.59 18.76 15.51
N SER A 139 3.52 19.52 15.85
CA SER A 139 3.59 20.88 16.41
C SER A 139 2.34 21.23 17.22
N ASN A 140 2.54 21.96 18.30
CA ASN A 140 1.45 22.54 19.12
C ASN A 140 0.96 23.89 18.62
N LYS A 141 1.47 24.37 17.46
CA LYS A 141 1.09 25.63 16.83
C LYS A 141 0.34 25.42 15.50
N LEU A 142 -0.44 24.34 15.41
CA LEU A 142 -1.25 24.04 14.22
C LEU A 142 -2.74 24.17 14.55
N LEU A 143 -3.44 25.00 13.79
CA LEU A 143 -4.90 25.10 13.79
C LEU A 143 -5.45 24.27 12.65
N LEU A 144 -6.27 23.29 12.98
CA LEU A 144 -6.90 22.44 11.98
C LEU A 144 -8.16 23.08 11.43
N VAL A 145 -8.31 23.05 10.11
CA VAL A 145 -9.62 23.29 9.46
C VAL A 145 -10.44 22.00 9.50
N THR A 146 -11.59 22.05 10.18
CA THR A 146 -12.44 20.88 10.45
C THR A 146 -13.79 20.99 9.74
N ASN A 147 -14.41 19.83 9.50
CA ASN A 147 -15.79 19.71 9.04
C ASN A 147 -16.76 19.44 10.19
N ASP A 148 -18.07 19.37 9.89
CA ASP A 148 -19.13 19.13 10.86
C ASP A 148 -18.95 17.83 11.66
N TRP A 149 -18.46 16.78 11.03
CA TRP A 149 -18.25 15.47 11.69
C TRP A 149 -17.23 15.56 12.83
N VAL A 150 -16.09 16.22 12.57
CA VAL A 150 -15.02 16.43 13.57
C VAL A 150 -15.48 17.40 14.65
N TRP A 151 -16.12 18.50 14.25
CA TRP A 151 -16.62 19.56 15.14
C TRP A 151 -17.65 19.06 16.15
N ASN A 152 -18.54 18.17 15.72
CA ASN A 152 -19.61 17.59 16.53
C ASN A 152 -19.25 16.24 17.16
N SER A 153 -17.99 15.81 17.09
CA SER A 153 -17.56 14.55 17.67
C SER A 153 -17.80 14.53 19.19
N PRO A 154 -18.44 13.46 19.72
CA PRO A 154 -18.64 13.32 21.18
C PRO A 154 -17.31 13.09 21.93
N LEU A 155 -16.29 12.53 21.27
CA LEU A 155 -15.03 12.18 21.90
C LEU A 155 -14.06 13.37 21.98
N PHE A 156 -13.97 14.19 20.94
CA PHE A 156 -12.95 15.24 20.84
C PHE A 156 -13.49 16.60 20.44
N GLY A 157 -14.77 16.72 20.09
CA GLY A 157 -15.38 18.01 19.69
C GLY A 157 -15.30 19.08 20.77
N ALA A 158 -15.37 18.71 22.07
CA ALA A 158 -15.31 19.67 23.16
C ALA A 158 -13.97 20.43 23.21
N PHE A 159 -12.83 19.72 23.14
CA PHE A 159 -11.53 20.38 23.16
C PHE A 159 -11.17 21.04 21.82
N ILE A 160 -11.65 20.51 20.68
CA ILE A 160 -11.49 21.19 19.37
C ILE A 160 -12.16 22.56 19.38
N ARG A 161 -13.39 22.65 19.89
CA ARG A 161 -14.11 23.94 20.07
C ARG A 161 -13.43 24.85 21.09
N TYR A 162 -12.93 24.28 22.19
CA TYR A 162 -12.22 25.04 23.22
C TYR A 162 -10.93 25.69 22.73
N VAL A 163 -10.13 24.98 21.94
CA VAL A 163 -8.89 25.54 21.37
C VAL A 163 -9.15 26.38 20.12
N GLU A 164 -10.42 26.49 19.71
CA GLU A 164 -10.89 27.34 18.60
C GLU A 164 -10.26 26.90 17.25
N TYR A 165 -10.29 25.59 16.96
CA TYR A 165 -9.99 25.12 15.60
C TYR A 165 -10.99 25.71 14.61
N ILE A 166 -10.63 25.76 13.34
CA ILE A 166 -11.40 26.44 12.31
C ILE A 166 -12.51 25.53 11.82
N HIS A 167 -13.77 25.93 11.98
CA HIS A 167 -14.92 25.22 11.43
C HIS A 167 -15.24 25.78 10.04
N ALA A 168 -15.00 25.01 9.00
CA ALA A 168 -15.34 25.39 7.63
C ALA A 168 -16.68 24.74 7.23
N LYS A 169 -17.69 25.55 7.00
CA LYS A 169 -18.98 25.13 6.44
C LYS A 169 -18.92 25.03 4.92
N ASP A 170 -18.22 25.96 4.28
CA ASP A 170 -18.01 26.06 2.83
C ASP A 170 -16.55 26.32 2.49
N GLU A 171 -16.19 26.22 1.19
CA GLU A 171 -14.81 26.35 0.71
C GLU A 171 -14.14 27.70 1.01
N THR A 172 -14.95 28.78 1.16
CA THR A 172 -14.47 30.16 1.36
C THR A 172 -15.11 30.86 2.54
N SER A 173 -15.94 30.16 3.33
CA SER A 173 -16.63 30.73 4.49
C SER A 173 -15.74 30.62 5.74
N PHE A 174 -14.70 31.48 5.80
CA PHE A 174 -13.79 31.57 6.93
C PHE A 174 -14.00 32.87 7.72
N ASP A 175 -13.90 32.79 9.04
CA ASP A 175 -13.81 33.96 9.94
C ASP A 175 -12.34 34.45 9.89
N LEU A 176 -12.05 35.31 8.90
CA LEU A 176 -10.69 35.79 8.63
C LEU A 176 -10.08 36.55 9.81
N ASP A 177 -10.89 37.35 10.53
CA ASP A 177 -10.39 38.14 11.66
C ASP A 177 -9.91 37.24 12.80
N LYS A 178 -10.68 36.20 13.09
CA LYS A 178 -10.33 35.20 14.10
C LYS A 178 -9.09 34.38 13.73
N ILE A 179 -8.98 34.04 12.45
CA ILE A 179 -7.80 33.31 11.97
C ILE A 179 -6.56 34.21 12.01
N ARG A 180 -6.70 35.48 11.61
CA ARG A 180 -5.60 36.47 11.66
C ARG A 180 -5.10 36.66 13.09
N GLU A 181 -6.01 36.80 14.08
CA GLU A 181 -5.62 36.88 15.50
C GLU A 181 -4.75 35.66 15.93
N LYS A 182 -5.08 34.45 15.48
CA LYS A 182 -4.30 33.25 15.79
C LYS A 182 -2.97 33.21 15.05
N VAL A 183 -2.95 33.63 13.79
CA VAL A 183 -1.73 33.74 12.99
C VAL A 183 -0.74 34.73 13.65
N ASP A 184 -1.23 35.88 14.12
CA ASP A 184 -0.42 36.86 14.85
C ASP A 184 0.14 36.30 16.19
N GLN A 185 -0.49 35.28 16.72
CA GLN A 185 0.01 34.50 17.86
C GLN A 185 1.03 33.42 17.48
N GLY A 186 1.39 33.29 16.20
CA GLY A 186 2.37 32.34 15.67
C GLY A 186 1.79 30.97 15.33
N TYR A 187 0.47 30.84 15.14
CA TYR A 187 -0.16 29.58 14.71
C TYR A 187 -0.22 29.50 13.18
N SER A 188 0.11 28.32 12.64
CA SER A 188 -0.11 27.96 11.25
C SER A 188 -1.46 27.27 11.08
N VAL A 189 -2.03 27.30 9.88
CA VAL A 189 -3.32 26.68 9.58
C VAL A 189 -3.10 25.40 8.76
N LEU A 190 -3.59 24.27 9.24
CA LEU A 190 -3.53 22.98 8.54
C LEU A 190 -4.84 22.72 7.79
N ILE A 191 -4.72 22.52 6.49
CA ILE A 191 -5.86 22.25 5.60
C ILE A 191 -5.54 21.02 4.73
N PHE A 192 -6.49 20.10 4.64
CA PHE A 192 -6.51 19.06 3.63
C PHE A 192 -7.35 19.55 2.44
N PRO A 193 -6.71 20.00 1.34
CA PRO A 193 -7.45 20.68 0.26
C PRO A 193 -8.39 19.78 -0.51
N GLU A 194 -8.29 18.47 -0.36
CA GLU A 194 -9.23 17.49 -0.92
C GLU A 194 -10.61 17.54 -0.24
N GLY A 195 -10.70 18.02 1.01
CA GLY A 195 -11.90 18.10 1.81
C GLY A 195 -12.48 16.76 2.28
N THR A 196 -11.96 15.65 1.81
CA THR A 196 -12.33 14.28 2.22
C THR A 196 -11.16 13.33 2.06
N ARG A 197 -11.16 12.26 2.84
CA ARG A 197 -10.15 11.19 2.71
C ARG A 197 -10.32 10.43 1.40
N SER A 198 -9.21 10.20 0.70
CA SER A 198 -9.14 9.33 -0.47
C SER A 198 -9.58 7.89 -0.12
N LYS A 199 -10.22 7.21 -1.06
CA LYS A 199 -10.62 5.80 -0.91
C LYS A 199 -9.54 4.83 -1.40
N ASP A 200 -8.80 5.22 -2.42
CA ASP A 200 -7.84 4.41 -3.16
C ASP A 200 -6.37 4.85 -2.96
N GLY A 201 -6.14 5.88 -2.15
CA GLY A 201 -4.81 6.45 -1.91
C GLY A 201 -4.34 7.45 -2.96
N ARG A 202 -5.11 7.67 -4.04
CA ARG A 202 -4.82 8.71 -5.04
C ARG A 202 -5.18 10.09 -4.51
N ILE A 203 -4.39 11.10 -4.90
CA ILE A 203 -4.68 12.48 -4.55
C ILE A 203 -5.82 13.01 -5.39
N GLY A 204 -6.89 13.42 -4.72
CA GLY A 204 -8.07 13.99 -5.33
C GLY A 204 -7.86 15.40 -5.91
N ARG A 205 -8.97 16.02 -6.27
CA ARG A 205 -8.97 17.42 -6.70
C ARG A 205 -8.81 18.32 -5.48
N PHE A 206 -7.91 19.30 -5.56
CA PHE A 206 -7.76 20.33 -4.54
C PHE A 206 -8.87 21.39 -4.67
N LYS A 207 -9.51 21.68 -3.56
CA LYS A 207 -10.44 22.78 -3.38
C LYS A 207 -9.68 24.09 -3.18
N LYS A 208 -10.31 25.20 -3.50
CA LYS A 208 -9.66 26.51 -3.55
C LYS A 208 -9.49 27.17 -2.18
N GLY A 209 -10.17 26.71 -1.14
CA GLY A 209 -10.23 27.35 0.17
C GLY A 209 -8.88 27.61 0.84
N ALA A 210 -7.94 26.65 0.75
CA ALA A 210 -6.60 26.82 1.31
C ALA A 210 -5.83 27.94 0.62
N PHE A 211 -5.94 28.03 -0.70
CA PHE A 211 -5.25 29.03 -1.52
C PHE A 211 -5.86 30.43 -1.36
N TYR A 212 -7.18 30.51 -1.27
CA TYR A 212 -7.91 31.72 -0.92
C TYR A 212 -7.46 32.26 0.44
N LEU A 213 -7.38 31.39 1.45
CA LEU A 213 -6.97 31.79 2.79
C LEU A 213 -5.50 32.28 2.83
N ALA A 214 -4.62 31.64 2.06
CA ALA A 214 -3.21 32.06 1.93
C ALA A 214 -3.10 33.46 1.31
N GLU A 215 -3.90 33.76 0.28
CA GLU A 215 -3.93 35.07 -0.38
C GLU A 215 -4.45 36.16 0.55
N GLU A 216 -5.62 35.95 1.22
CA GLU A 216 -6.24 36.92 2.12
C GLU A 216 -5.38 37.23 3.36
N LEU A 217 -4.66 36.26 3.88
CA LEU A 217 -3.80 36.41 5.05
C LEU A 217 -2.35 36.76 4.71
N LYS A 218 -1.98 36.75 3.42
CA LYS A 218 -0.61 36.94 2.91
C LYS A 218 0.38 35.99 3.58
N LEU A 219 0.03 34.71 3.64
CA LEU A 219 0.84 33.66 4.24
C LEU A 219 1.47 32.75 3.18
N ASP A 220 2.66 32.25 3.49
CA ASP A 220 3.26 31.18 2.70
C ASP A 220 2.36 29.95 2.67
N ILE A 221 2.35 29.23 1.57
CA ILE A 221 1.81 27.87 1.51
C ILE A 221 2.98 26.90 1.80
N LEU A 222 2.76 26.00 2.75
CA LEU A 222 3.70 24.92 3.10
C LEU A 222 3.11 23.56 2.68
N PRO A 223 3.50 23.02 1.54
CA PRO A 223 2.99 21.71 1.12
C PRO A 223 3.71 20.58 1.88
N VAL A 224 2.94 19.58 2.33
CA VAL A 224 3.46 18.38 3.02
C VAL A 224 2.89 17.13 2.38
N VAL A 225 3.74 16.37 1.72
CA VAL A 225 3.38 15.11 1.08
C VAL A 225 3.37 13.99 2.12
N LEU A 226 2.26 13.29 2.24
CA LEU A 226 2.06 12.13 3.11
C LEU A 226 1.95 10.87 2.26
N HIS A 227 2.89 9.95 2.40
CA HIS A 227 2.89 8.68 1.69
C HIS A 227 2.90 7.48 2.66
N GLY A 228 2.24 6.39 2.30
CA GLY A 228 2.25 5.14 3.05
C GLY A 228 1.15 5.00 4.10
N ILE A 229 0.52 6.09 4.55
CA ILE A 229 -0.53 6.07 5.60
C ILE A 229 -1.80 5.36 5.11
N HIS A 230 -2.18 5.54 3.84
CA HIS A 230 -3.26 4.79 3.22
C HIS A 230 -3.07 3.26 3.34
N HIS A 231 -1.83 2.82 3.26
CA HIS A 231 -1.48 1.42 3.40
C HIS A 231 -1.47 0.92 4.85
N ALA A 232 -1.28 1.81 5.82
CA ALA A 232 -1.34 1.47 7.24
C ALA A 232 -2.79 1.39 7.76
N LEU A 233 -3.61 2.40 7.48
CA LEU A 233 -5.00 2.45 7.92
C LEU A 233 -5.88 3.09 6.84
N ARG A 234 -6.59 2.26 6.08
CA ARG A 234 -7.50 2.70 5.02
C ARG A 234 -8.78 3.32 5.58
N LYS A 235 -9.37 4.22 4.79
CA LYS A 235 -10.70 4.77 5.11
C LYS A 235 -11.74 3.65 5.20
N GLY A 236 -12.37 3.53 6.38
CA GLY A 236 -13.40 2.51 6.65
C GLY A 236 -12.86 1.18 7.19
N ASP A 237 -11.55 1.05 7.34
CA ASP A 237 -10.93 -0.04 8.10
C ASP A 237 -10.61 0.41 9.54
N PHE A 238 -10.47 -0.55 10.44
CA PHE A 238 -10.01 -0.33 11.82
C PHE A 238 -8.67 -1.04 12.10
N SER A 239 -8.21 -1.92 11.20
CA SER A 239 -6.95 -2.63 11.37
C SER A 239 -5.77 -1.76 10.93
N VAL A 240 -4.79 -1.59 11.83
CA VAL A 240 -3.53 -0.92 11.53
C VAL A 240 -2.53 -1.94 11.03
N GLN A 241 -2.24 -1.89 9.72
CA GLN A 241 -1.36 -2.83 9.04
C GLN A 241 0.08 -2.31 8.95
N ASP A 242 1.02 -3.24 8.75
CA ASP A 242 2.42 -2.89 8.50
C ASP A 242 2.54 -2.00 7.26
N SER A 243 3.25 -0.89 7.41
CA SER A 243 3.53 0.05 6.33
C SER A 243 4.73 0.93 6.68
N TYR A 244 5.32 1.56 5.67
CA TYR A 244 6.36 2.57 5.83
C TYR A 244 5.77 3.93 5.45
N VAL A 245 5.77 4.86 6.42
CA VAL A 245 5.21 6.18 6.24
C VAL A 245 6.31 7.20 5.98
N THR A 246 6.14 8.01 4.95
CA THR A 246 7.02 9.13 4.63
C THR A 246 6.24 10.43 4.63
N LEU A 247 6.72 11.40 5.41
CA LEU A 247 6.25 12.79 5.38
C LEU A 247 7.36 13.66 4.80
N LYS A 248 7.10 14.29 3.66
CA LYS A 248 8.06 15.18 2.97
C LYS A 248 7.50 16.60 2.95
N TYR A 249 8.20 17.51 3.64
CA TYR A 249 7.94 18.94 3.54
C TYR A 249 8.56 19.46 2.25
N LEU A 250 7.77 20.13 1.44
CA LEU A 250 8.23 20.80 0.23
C LEU A 250 8.65 22.24 0.56
N PRO A 251 9.41 22.90 -0.31
CA PRO A 251 9.73 24.32 -0.13
C PRO A 251 8.48 25.16 0.07
N ARG A 252 8.59 26.17 0.92
CA ARG A 252 7.52 27.16 1.10
C ARG A 252 7.29 27.93 -0.18
N ILE A 253 6.03 28.22 -0.47
CA ILE A 253 5.58 28.99 -1.61
C ILE A 253 5.13 30.34 -1.08
N GLU A 254 5.89 31.39 -1.40
CA GLU A 254 5.63 32.74 -0.92
C GLU A 254 4.35 33.32 -1.54
N PRO A 255 3.64 34.24 -0.84
CA PRO A 255 2.41 34.85 -1.34
C PRO A 255 2.59 35.58 -2.67
N ASP A 256 3.74 36.26 -2.83
CA ASP A 256 4.03 37.15 -3.94
C ASP A 256 4.78 36.43 -5.09
N ASP A 257 5.00 35.11 -5.01
CA ASP A 257 5.64 34.32 -6.06
C ASP A 257 4.66 34.04 -7.20
N GLU A 258 4.71 34.87 -8.24
CA GLU A 258 3.86 34.79 -9.44
C GLU A 258 4.18 33.58 -10.36
N SER A 259 5.30 32.87 -10.14
CA SER A 259 5.64 31.67 -10.91
C SER A 259 4.57 30.56 -10.77
N TRP A 260 3.78 30.63 -9.71
CA TRP A 260 2.67 29.71 -9.43
C TRP A 260 1.33 30.20 -10.00
N GLY A 261 1.27 31.35 -10.68
CA GLY A 261 0.08 31.99 -11.22
C GLY A 261 -0.42 33.16 -10.38
N VAL A 262 -1.29 33.96 -11.00
CA VAL A 262 -1.87 35.16 -10.41
C VAL A 262 -3.21 34.82 -9.73
N GLY A 263 -3.28 35.11 -8.43
CA GLY A 263 -4.47 34.86 -7.63
C GLY A 263 -4.69 33.37 -7.26
N TYR A 264 -5.49 33.15 -6.22
CA TYR A 264 -5.68 31.83 -5.60
C TYR A 264 -6.18 30.74 -6.56
N ARG A 265 -6.89 31.10 -7.64
CA ARG A 265 -7.48 30.14 -8.59
C ARG A 265 -6.41 29.49 -9.47
N GLU A 266 -5.48 30.27 -10.01
CA GLU A 266 -4.38 29.77 -10.83
C GLU A 266 -3.35 29.06 -9.95
N ARG A 267 -2.98 29.66 -8.83
CA ARG A 267 -2.09 29.07 -7.83
C ARG A 267 -2.59 27.70 -7.36
N SER A 268 -3.89 27.56 -7.11
CA SER A 268 -4.50 26.26 -6.76
C SER A 268 -4.23 25.19 -7.81
N LYS A 269 -4.32 25.51 -9.09
CA LYS A 269 -4.10 24.57 -10.20
C LYS A 269 -2.62 24.19 -10.32
N SER A 270 -1.72 25.17 -10.34
CA SER A 270 -0.28 24.96 -10.50
C SER A 270 0.31 24.20 -9.32
N ILE A 271 -0.01 24.62 -8.09
CA ILE A 271 0.46 23.97 -6.86
C ILE A 271 -0.11 22.55 -6.74
N SER A 272 -1.35 22.31 -7.10
CA SER A 272 -1.94 20.96 -7.12
C SER A 272 -1.21 20.04 -8.08
N THR A 273 -0.83 20.54 -9.26
CA THR A 273 -0.08 19.76 -10.26
C THR A 273 1.31 19.41 -9.74
N HIS A 274 2.02 20.39 -9.19
CA HIS A 274 3.33 20.18 -8.57
C HIS A 274 3.26 19.20 -7.38
N PHE A 275 2.28 19.38 -6.50
CA PHE A 275 2.08 18.51 -5.34
C PHE A 275 1.88 17.03 -5.76
N LYS A 276 1.09 16.80 -6.81
CA LYS A 276 0.88 15.46 -7.35
C LYS A 276 2.15 14.86 -7.95
N ALA A 277 2.93 15.66 -8.66
CA ALA A 277 4.22 15.22 -9.21
C ALA A 277 5.20 14.85 -8.10
N GLU A 278 5.28 15.65 -7.02
CA GLU A 278 6.11 15.36 -5.85
C GLU A 278 5.64 14.11 -5.09
N PHE A 279 4.32 13.90 -5.01
CA PHE A 279 3.77 12.68 -4.42
C PHE A 279 4.19 11.44 -5.24
N GLU A 280 4.09 11.48 -6.56
CA GLU A 280 4.51 10.38 -7.43
C GLU A 280 6.03 10.14 -7.36
N THR A 281 6.83 11.20 -7.16
CA THR A 281 8.26 11.09 -6.90
C THR A 281 8.52 10.30 -5.61
N VAL A 282 7.92 10.72 -4.48
CA VAL A 282 8.03 10.01 -3.20
C VAL A 282 7.52 8.57 -3.32
N ARG A 283 6.41 8.37 -3.98
CA ARG A 283 5.83 7.06 -4.24
C ARG A 283 6.80 6.15 -5.00
N SER A 284 7.39 6.66 -6.08
CA SER A 284 8.32 5.89 -6.91
C SER A 284 9.61 5.51 -6.19
N GLU A 285 10.07 6.34 -5.25
CA GLU A 285 11.25 6.07 -4.42
C GLU A 285 10.99 5.03 -3.33
N VAL A 286 9.78 5.00 -2.78
CA VAL A 286 9.43 4.17 -1.62
C VAL A 286 8.77 2.86 -2.03
N GLU A 287 7.88 2.87 -3.03
CA GLU A 287 7.09 1.72 -3.44
C GLU A 287 7.86 0.74 -4.33
N GLY A 288 8.92 0.16 -3.78
CA GLY A 288 9.63 -0.96 -4.40
C GLY A 288 9.00 -2.32 -4.06
N ALA A 289 9.56 -3.40 -4.60
CA ALA A 289 9.11 -4.77 -4.34
C ALA A 289 9.01 -5.09 -2.84
N ARG A 290 9.96 -4.61 -2.04
CA ARG A 290 9.97 -4.82 -0.58
C ARG A 290 8.82 -4.14 0.14
N PHE A 291 8.36 -2.99 -0.36
CA PHE A 291 7.25 -2.25 0.25
C PHE A 291 5.94 -3.05 0.22
N PHE A 292 5.72 -3.79 -0.86
CA PHE A 292 4.51 -4.59 -1.04
C PHE A 292 4.67 -6.05 -0.62
N ALA A 293 5.88 -6.52 -0.29
CA ALA A 293 6.14 -7.93 0.01
C ALA A 293 5.24 -8.49 1.12
N ASP A 294 5.17 -7.80 2.26
CA ASP A 294 4.33 -8.21 3.39
C ASP A 294 2.84 -8.17 3.04
N LYS A 295 2.43 -7.22 2.19
CA LYS A 295 1.04 -7.10 1.72
C LYS A 295 0.66 -8.24 0.79
N VAL A 296 1.53 -8.61 -0.14
CA VAL A 296 1.33 -9.77 -1.01
C VAL A 296 1.26 -11.05 -0.17
N GLN A 297 2.15 -11.22 0.81
CA GLN A 297 2.11 -12.38 1.69
C GLN A 297 0.76 -12.49 2.42
N ARG A 298 0.22 -11.38 2.94
CA ARG A 298 -1.09 -11.34 3.60
C ARG A 298 -2.27 -11.73 2.72
N LEU A 299 -2.17 -11.60 1.39
CA LEU A 299 -3.22 -12.06 0.48
C LEU A 299 -3.45 -13.57 0.56
N TYR A 300 -2.43 -14.31 0.99
CA TYR A 300 -2.47 -15.76 1.13
C TYR A 300 -2.76 -16.24 2.55
N SER A 301 -2.94 -15.34 3.53
CA SER A 301 -3.37 -15.69 4.89
C SER A 301 -4.71 -16.46 4.83
N TYR A 302 -4.80 -17.51 5.63
CA TYR A 302 -5.94 -18.45 5.68
C TYR A 302 -6.18 -19.28 4.42
N LYS A 303 -5.16 -19.41 3.54
CA LYS A 303 -5.19 -20.31 2.36
C LYS A 303 -4.56 -21.68 2.64
N GLY A 304 -4.23 -21.94 3.88
CA GLY A 304 -3.59 -23.16 4.36
C GLY A 304 -2.09 -22.99 4.64
N PRO A 305 -1.58 -23.68 5.68
CA PRO A 305 -0.24 -23.45 6.21
C PRO A 305 0.88 -23.73 5.19
N VAL A 306 0.66 -24.67 4.28
CA VAL A 306 1.65 -25.02 3.25
C VAL A 306 1.81 -23.89 2.23
N LEU A 307 0.70 -23.31 1.75
CA LEU A 307 0.74 -22.23 0.80
C LEU A 307 1.25 -20.93 1.42
N GLU A 308 0.82 -20.61 2.64
CA GLU A 308 1.31 -19.46 3.40
C GLU A 308 2.83 -19.54 3.58
N TRP A 309 3.33 -20.68 4.00
CA TRP A 309 4.77 -20.93 4.15
C TRP A 309 5.50 -20.82 2.80
N TYR A 310 4.97 -21.42 1.73
CA TYR A 310 5.54 -21.36 0.40
C TYR A 310 5.69 -19.93 -0.10
N VAL A 311 4.61 -19.12 -0.03
CA VAL A 311 4.65 -17.71 -0.46
C VAL A 311 5.62 -16.91 0.41
N SER A 312 5.61 -17.12 1.73
CA SER A 312 6.54 -16.45 2.65
C SER A 312 8.01 -16.72 2.30
N ILE A 313 8.36 -17.97 1.99
CA ILE A 313 9.72 -18.34 1.58
C ILE A 313 10.06 -17.72 0.22
N LYS A 314 9.17 -17.84 -0.76
CA LYS A 314 9.38 -17.27 -2.09
C LYS A 314 9.59 -15.76 -2.02
N MET A 315 8.77 -15.03 -1.26
CA MET A 315 8.91 -13.59 -1.08
C MET A 315 10.20 -13.18 -0.36
N LYS A 316 10.72 -14.02 0.58
CA LYS A 316 11.96 -13.74 1.32
C LYS A 316 13.21 -14.11 0.53
N LEU A 317 13.21 -15.25 -0.17
CA LEU A 317 14.39 -15.79 -0.85
C LEU A 317 14.61 -15.19 -2.24
N GLU A 318 13.54 -14.75 -2.91
CA GLU A 318 13.65 -14.21 -4.26
C GLU A 318 14.03 -12.74 -4.25
N ASN A 319 15.26 -12.41 -3.87
CA ASN A 319 15.84 -11.06 -4.04
C ASN A 319 15.71 -10.51 -5.47
N ASN A 320 15.43 -11.37 -6.44
CA ASN A 320 15.31 -11.05 -7.86
C ASN A 320 14.01 -10.33 -8.23
N PHE A 321 12.97 -10.32 -7.37
CA PHE A 321 11.78 -9.50 -7.64
C PHE A 321 12.12 -8.05 -7.90
N LYS A 322 13.08 -7.50 -7.16
CA LYS A 322 13.49 -6.11 -7.32
C LYS A 322 14.01 -5.84 -8.74
N GLU A 323 14.75 -6.76 -9.32
CA GLU A 323 15.30 -6.62 -10.67
C GLU A 323 14.22 -6.74 -11.73
N ILE A 324 13.30 -7.69 -11.60
CA ILE A 324 12.14 -7.83 -12.50
C ILE A 324 11.22 -6.63 -12.35
N VAL A 325 10.76 -6.37 -11.14
CA VAL A 325 9.73 -5.38 -10.82
C VAL A 325 10.11 -3.96 -11.24
N ASN A 326 11.39 -3.59 -11.11
CA ASN A 326 11.86 -2.25 -11.50
C ASN A 326 11.96 -2.06 -13.02
N ARG A 327 11.89 -3.14 -13.82
CA ARG A 327 12.00 -3.11 -15.27
C ARG A 327 10.67 -3.28 -15.98
N VAL A 328 9.64 -3.71 -15.27
CA VAL A 328 8.29 -3.79 -15.82
C VAL A 328 7.72 -2.37 -15.92
N PRO A 329 7.22 -1.94 -17.09
CA PRO A 329 6.59 -0.64 -17.28
C PRO A 329 5.52 -0.37 -16.22
N LYS A 330 5.41 0.87 -15.73
CA LYS A 330 4.39 1.24 -14.73
C LYS A 330 2.99 1.48 -15.32
N ASN A 331 2.86 1.46 -16.63
CA ASN A 331 1.61 1.61 -17.37
C ASN A 331 1.52 0.54 -18.46
N GLY A 332 0.33 0.39 -19.04
CA GLY A 332 0.08 -0.53 -20.14
C GLY A 332 -0.20 -1.98 -19.71
N LYS A 333 -0.23 -2.88 -20.69
CA LYS A 333 -0.60 -4.28 -20.52
C LYS A 333 0.62 -5.16 -20.26
N VAL A 334 0.54 -5.97 -19.19
CA VAL A 334 1.61 -6.87 -18.74
C VAL A 334 1.07 -8.29 -18.64
N TYR A 335 1.69 -9.24 -19.31
CA TYR A 335 1.44 -10.66 -19.14
C TYR A 335 2.47 -11.31 -18.22
N ASP A 336 2.00 -12.06 -17.21
CA ASP A 336 2.80 -12.91 -16.34
C ASP A 336 2.52 -14.38 -16.72
N LEU A 337 3.39 -14.94 -17.57
CA LEU A 337 3.21 -16.25 -18.19
C LEU A 337 3.78 -17.34 -17.29
N GLY A 338 2.94 -18.27 -16.83
CA GLY A 338 3.26 -19.24 -15.79
C GLY A 338 3.25 -18.60 -14.39
N CYS A 339 2.22 -17.79 -14.10
CA CYS A 339 2.14 -16.99 -12.89
C CYS A 339 2.03 -17.80 -11.59
N GLY A 340 1.71 -19.11 -11.69
CA GLY A 340 1.46 -19.98 -10.55
C GLY A 340 0.36 -19.44 -9.65
N TYR A 341 0.67 -19.26 -8.36
CA TYR A 341 -0.27 -18.67 -7.40
C TYR A 341 -0.42 -17.15 -7.53
N GLY A 342 0.19 -16.49 -8.50
CA GLY A 342 -0.03 -15.08 -8.84
C GLY A 342 0.64 -14.05 -7.91
N TYR A 343 1.60 -14.43 -7.07
CA TYR A 343 2.22 -13.48 -6.14
C TYR A 343 3.02 -12.36 -6.84
N LEU A 344 3.68 -12.65 -7.98
CA LEU A 344 4.35 -11.62 -8.77
C LEU A 344 3.33 -10.70 -9.46
N SER A 345 2.28 -11.27 -10.05
CA SER A 345 1.19 -10.53 -10.67
C SER A 345 0.53 -9.56 -9.67
N HIS A 346 0.26 -10.00 -8.42
CA HIS A 346 -0.25 -9.13 -7.36
C HIS A 346 0.73 -7.99 -7.01
N LEU A 347 2.02 -8.31 -6.88
CA LEU A 347 3.06 -7.32 -6.58
C LEU A 347 3.10 -6.23 -7.65
N LEU A 348 3.05 -6.63 -8.92
CA LEU A 348 3.06 -5.73 -10.07
C LEU A 348 1.81 -4.86 -10.14
N ALA A 349 0.65 -5.43 -9.90
CA ALA A 349 -0.62 -4.71 -9.89
C ALA A 349 -0.72 -3.71 -8.73
N MET A 350 -0.19 -4.04 -7.55
CA MET A 350 -0.14 -3.12 -6.40
C MET A 350 0.77 -1.92 -6.62
N GLN A 351 1.84 -2.07 -7.40
CA GLN A 351 2.80 -1.00 -7.64
C GLN A 351 2.27 0.10 -8.55
N SER A 352 1.34 -0.21 -9.45
CA SER A 352 0.77 0.78 -10.36
C SER A 352 -0.65 0.43 -10.76
N PHE A 353 -1.56 1.38 -10.54
CA PHE A 353 -2.95 1.27 -10.99
C PHE A 353 -3.12 1.47 -12.51
N ASP A 354 -2.10 2.05 -13.16
CA ASP A 354 -2.12 2.32 -14.61
C ASP A 354 -1.57 1.13 -15.41
N ARG A 355 -1.11 0.08 -14.70
CA ARG A 355 -0.67 -1.20 -15.25
C ARG A 355 -1.83 -2.19 -15.22
N HIS A 356 -2.15 -2.81 -16.34
CA HIS A 356 -3.09 -3.93 -16.42
C HIS A 356 -2.30 -5.23 -16.48
N VAL A 357 -2.41 -6.05 -15.44
CA VAL A 357 -1.66 -7.30 -15.30
C VAL A 357 -2.57 -8.50 -15.59
N VAL A 358 -2.12 -9.40 -16.46
CA VAL A 358 -2.82 -10.65 -16.79
C VAL A 358 -1.90 -11.82 -16.42
N GLY A 359 -2.24 -12.54 -15.36
CA GLY A 359 -1.53 -13.75 -14.91
C GLY A 359 -2.13 -14.99 -15.57
N LEU A 360 -1.30 -15.79 -16.24
CA LEU A 360 -1.71 -17.01 -16.92
C LEU A 360 -0.96 -18.22 -16.36
N ASP A 361 -1.68 -19.30 -16.06
CA ASP A 361 -1.09 -20.59 -15.68
C ASP A 361 -1.98 -21.74 -16.19
N TYR A 362 -1.39 -22.90 -16.43
CA TYR A 362 -2.15 -24.08 -16.89
C TYR A 362 -2.91 -24.77 -15.75
N ASP A 363 -2.44 -24.58 -14.51
CA ASP A 363 -2.99 -25.25 -13.33
C ASP A 363 -4.21 -24.47 -12.78
N GLU A 364 -5.39 -25.04 -12.99
CA GLU A 364 -6.67 -24.46 -12.58
C GLU A 364 -6.73 -24.20 -11.07
N GLU A 365 -6.18 -25.10 -10.24
CA GLU A 365 -6.21 -24.93 -8.77
C GLU A 365 -5.39 -23.71 -8.34
N LYS A 366 -4.23 -23.45 -8.99
CA LYS A 366 -3.41 -22.28 -8.72
C LYS A 366 -4.12 -20.99 -9.14
N ILE A 367 -4.76 -21.00 -10.31
CA ILE A 367 -5.53 -19.86 -10.81
C ILE A 367 -6.71 -19.56 -9.88
N LEU A 368 -7.49 -20.55 -9.49
CA LEU A 368 -8.61 -20.39 -8.54
C LEU A 368 -8.13 -19.80 -7.19
N LEU A 369 -6.96 -20.22 -6.71
CA LEU A 369 -6.36 -19.65 -5.51
C LEU A 369 -5.92 -18.19 -5.70
N ALA A 370 -5.31 -17.88 -6.85
CA ALA A 370 -4.89 -16.52 -7.20
C ALA A 370 -6.08 -15.55 -7.32
N GLU A 371 -7.15 -15.95 -8.02
CA GLU A 371 -8.40 -15.18 -8.13
C GLU A 371 -9.11 -14.97 -6.80
N ASN A 372 -9.04 -15.98 -5.92
CA ASN A 372 -9.65 -15.93 -4.59
C ASN A 372 -8.80 -15.21 -3.55
N THR A 373 -7.74 -14.50 -3.95
CA THR A 373 -7.02 -13.60 -3.04
C THR A 373 -7.86 -12.35 -2.72
N HIS A 374 -7.44 -11.61 -1.70
CA HIS A 374 -8.19 -10.45 -1.18
C HIS A 374 -7.84 -9.14 -1.89
N TYR A 375 -7.23 -9.21 -3.08
CA TYR A 375 -6.87 -8.01 -3.84
C TYR A 375 -8.01 -7.62 -4.78
N ALA A 376 -8.69 -6.53 -4.48
CA ALA A 376 -9.86 -6.05 -5.23
C ALA A 376 -9.56 -4.75 -5.98
N VAL A 377 -8.51 -4.73 -6.81
CA VAL A 377 -8.24 -3.60 -7.71
C VAL A 377 -8.40 -4.10 -9.14
N GLY A 378 -9.22 -3.42 -9.94
CA GLY A 378 -9.63 -3.86 -11.28
C GLY A 378 -8.54 -3.81 -12.37
N ASN A 379 -7.25 -3.87 -11.96
CA ASN A 379 -6.10 -3.86 -12.86
C ASN A 379 -5.34 -5.19 -12.87
N LEU A 380 -5.93 -6.26 -12.35
CA LEU A 380 -5.35 -7.60 -12.29
C LEU A 380 -6.40 -8.65 -12.68
N GLU A 381 -6.03 -9.50 -13.61
CA GLU A 381 -6.83 -10.64 -14.09
C GLU A 381 -6.00 -11.91 -14.05
N PHE A 382 -6.65 -13.04 -13.81
CA PHE A 382 -6.04 -14.36 -13.92
C PHE A 382 -6.86 -15.21 -14.87
N ALA A 383 -6.18 -16.11 -15.61
CA ALA A 383 -6.88 -17.07 -16.43
C ALA A 383 -6.08 -18.38 -16.54
N GLN A 384 -6.82 -19.49 -16.54
CA GLN A 384 -6.23 -20.78 -16.89
C GLN A 384 -5.89 -20.79 -18.39
N MET A 385 -4.62 -21.07 -18.71
CA MET A 385 -4.15 -21.06 -20.10
C MET A 385 -3.01 -22.04 -20.32
N ASP A 386 -3.14 -22.86 -21.34
CA ASP A 386 -2.05 -23.66 -21.90
C ASP A 386 -1.16 -22.73 -22.76
N LEU A 387 0.04 -22.43 -22.30
CA LEU A 387 0.94 -21.49 -22.97
C LEU A 387 1.41 -21.97 -24.35
N THR A 388 1.30 -23.28 -24.66
CA THR A 388 1.60 -23.80 -26.01
C THR A 388 0.59 -23.29 -27.04
N LYS A 389 -0.65 -23.04 -26.60
CA LYS A 389 -1.77 -22.55 -27.41
C LYS A 389 -2.03 -21.06 -27.25
N PHE A 390 -1.32 -20.39 -26.36
CA PHE A 390 -1.52 -18.98 -26.05
C PHE A 390 -1.27 -18.08 -27.26
N GLN A 391 -2.23 -17.24 -27.56
CA GLN A 391 -2.16 -16.21 -28.59
C GLN A 391 -2.27 -14.84 -27.90
N PRO A 392 -1.15 -14.15 -27.66
CA PRO A 392 -1.17 -12.88 -26.97
C PRO A 392 -1.82 -11.76 -27.82
N GLU A 393 -2.48 -10.85 -27.11
CA GLU A 393 -2.76 -9.53 -27.66
C GLU A 393 -1.50 -8.65 -27.56
N GLU A 394 -1.53 -7.47 -28.17
CA GLU A 394 -0.46 -6.49 -28.04
C GLU A 394 -0.25 -6.10 -26.59
N ALA A 395 1.02 -6.01 -26.17
CA ALA A 395 1.39 -5.76 -24.79
C ALA A 395 2.69 -4.94 -24.67
N ASP A 396 2.83 -4.30 -23.52
CA ASP A 396 4.01 -3.52 -23.15
C ASP A 396 5.05 -4.37 -22.43
N CYS A 397 4.62 -5.50 -21.84
CA CYS A 397 5.55 -6.40 -21.18
C CYS A 397 5.07 -7.86 -21.17
N PHE A 398 6.00 -8.79 -21.42
CA PHE A 398 5.83 -10.22 -21.17
C PHE A 398 6.85 -10.68 -20.13
N ILE A 399 6.39 -11.36 -19.08
CA ILE A 399 7.25 -11.96 -18.05
C ILE A 399 7.11 -13.47 -18.16
N ILE A 400 8.25 -14.16 -18.29
CA ILE A 400 8.35 -15.61 -18.37
C ILE A 400 9.35 -16.04 -17.31
N LYS A 401 8.82 -16.50 -16.16
CA LYS A 401 9.64 -16.74 -14.98
C LYS A 401 9.53 -18.19 -14.53
N ASP A 402 10.66 -18.93 -14.59
CA ASP A 402 10.77 -20.31 -14.13
C ASP A 402 9.74 -21.25 -14.80
N VAL A 403 9.55 -21.12 -16.13
CA VAL A 403 8.49 -21.80 -16.89
C VAL A 403 8.99 -22.44 -18.18
N LEU A 404 9.95 -21.82 -18.90
CA LEU A 404 10.34 -22.32 -20.22
C LEU A 404 10.92 -23.72 -20.18
N HIS A 405 11.64 -24.06 -19.14
CA HIS A 405 12.26 -25.38 -18.98
C HIS A 405 11.27 -26.56 -18.88
N TYR A 406 9.96 -26.29 -18.76
CA TYR A 406 8.92 -27.32 -18.83
C TYR A 406 8.48 -27.64 -20.26
N PHE A 407 8.91 -26.86 -21.27
CA PHE A 407 8.54 -27.04 -22.66
C PHE A 407 9.69 -27.58 -23.50
N PRO A 408 9.40 -28.40 -24.54
CA PRO A 408 10.37 -28.73 -25.57
C PRO A 408 10.89 -27.48 -26.28
N ALA A 409 12.12 -27.54 -26.81
CA ALA A 409 12.77 -26.41 -27.48
C ALA A 409 11.92 -25.74 -28.57
N SER A 410 11.17 -26.52 -29.35
CA SER A 410 10.29 -25.99 -30.40
C SER A 410 9.13 -25.16 -29.86
N GLU A 411 8.57 -25.56 -28.72
CA GLU A 411 7.47 -24.84 -28.07
C GLU A 411 7.96 -23.59 -27.33
N GLN A 412 9.17 -23.66 -26.71
CA GLN A 412 9.85 -22.48 -26.16
C GLN A 412 10.02 -21.40 -27.23
N GLU A 413 10.54 -21.76 -28.42
CA GLU A 413 10.74 -20.85 -29.53
C GLU A 413 9.42 -20.31 -30.07
N ALA A 414 8.42 -21.15 -30.22
CA ALA A 414 7.09 -20.74 -30.68
C ALA A 414 6.44 -19.73 -29.72
N LEU A 415 6.52 -19.94 -28.39
CA LEU A 415 6.00 -19.02 -27.39
C LEU A 415 6.74 -17.67 -27.44
N LEU A 416 8.08 -17.70 -27.48
CA LEU A 416 8.89 -16.49 -27.57
C LEU A 416 8.57 -15.69 -28.83
N ASN A 417 8.45 -16.36 -30.00
CA ASN A 417 8.10 -15.70 -31.26
C ASN A 417 6.73 -14.99 -31.16
N ARG A 418 5.69 -15.64 -30.62
CA ARG A 418 4.37 -15.01 -30.43
C ARG A 418 4.45 -13.78 -29.52
N CYS A 419 5.25 -13.85 -28.45
CA CYS A 419 5.47 -12.67 -27.58
C CYS A 419 6.22 -11.55 -28.31
N GLY A 420 7.27 -11.87 -29.08
CA GLY A 420 8.06 -10.89 -29.84
C GLY A 420 7.24 -10.15 -30.91
N GLU A 421 6.33 -10.86 -31.61
CA GLU A 421 5.41 -10.30 -32.60
C GLU A 421 4.44 -9.29 -31.99
N LYS A 422 3.98 -9.55 -30.77
CA LYS A 422 2.95 -8.76 -30.06
C LYS A 422 3.51 -7.74 -29.09
N LEU A 423 4.83 -7.63 -28.97
CA LEU A 423 5.47 -6.65 -28.11
C LEU A 423 5.42 -5.26 -28.78
N HIS A 424 4.94 -4.27 -28.04
CA HIS A 424 4.99 -2.86 -28.48
C HIS A 424 6.44 -2.37 -28.64
N THR A 425 6.64 -1.36 -29.48
CA THR A 425 7.91 -0.63 -29.56
C THR A 425 8.22 0.01 -28.21
N GLY A 426 9.44 -0.17 -27.69
CA GLY A 426 9.82 0.22 -26.33
C GLY A 426 9.34 -0.75 -25.23
N GLY A 427 8.57 -1.77 -25.59
CA GLY A 427 8.11 -2.81 -24.66
C GLY A 427 9.24 -3.75 -24.25
N THR A 428 8.98 -4.58 -23.22
CA THR A 428 9.99 -5.40 -22.54
C THR A 428 9.56 -6.86 -22.48
N ILE A 429 10.47 -7.80 -22.78
CA ILE A 429 10.31 -9.21 -22.45
C ILE A 429 11.31 -9.55 -21.34
N ILE A 430 10.84 -10.12 -20.23
CA ILE A 430 11.68 -10.55 -19.12
C ILE A 430 11.63 -12.07 -19.06
N ILE A 431 12.78 -12.71 -19.26
CA ILE A 431 12.94 -14.15 -19.16
C ILE A 431 13.84 -14.44 -17.96
N ARG A 432 13.34 -15.21 -17.00
CA ARG A 432 14.14 -15.76 -15.91
C ARG A 432 14.01 -17.28 -15.91
N ASP A 433 15.12 -17.96 -16.12
CA ASP A 433 15.14 -19.42 -16.14
C ASP A 433 16.53 -19.98 -15.84
N GLY A 434 16.65 -21.29 -15.63
CA GLY A 434 17.91 -22.00 -15.66
C GLY A 434 18.50 -21.99 -17.06
N ILE A 435 19.82 -21.80 -17.18
CA ILE A 435 20.52 -21.77 -18.48
C ILE A 435 21.36 -23.03 -18.64
N GLU A 436 21.28 -23.68 -19.83
CA GLU A 436 21.97 -24.92 -20.11
C GLU A 436 23.50 -24.83 -19.93
N ASP A 437 24.07 -23.66 -20.25
CA ASP A 437 25.52 -23.43 -20.22
C ASP A 437 26.12 -23.41 -18.79
N GLU A 438 25.28 -23.36 -17.74
CA GLU A 438 25.71 -23.36 -16.33
C GLU A 438 25.49 -24.74 -15.62
N LYS A 439 25.76 -25.83 -16.31
CA LYS A 439 25.50 -27.22 -15.85
C LYS A 439 26.06 -27.59 -14.47
N GLU A 440 27.14 -26.98 -14.02
CA GLU A 440 27.73 -27.26 -12.69
C GLU A 440 26.87 -26.76 -11.52
N LYS A 441 26.01 -25.72 -11.74
CA LYS A 441 25.12 -25.16 -10.74
C LYS A 441 23.71 -25.81 -10.72
N HIS A 442 23.39 -26.65 -11.72
CA HIS A 442 22.06 -27.27 -11.85
C HIS A 442 21.73 -28.32 -10.77
N GLY A 443 22.72 -28.81 -10.01
CA GLY A 443 22.48 -29.73 -8.90
C GLY A 443 21.52 -29.17 -7.84
N VAL A 444 21.62 -27.88 -7.53
CA VAL A 444 20.77 -27.19 -6.54
C VAL A 444 19.38 -26.92 -7.12
N THR A 445 19.30 -26.50 -8.40
CA THR A 445 18.01 -26.23 -9.06
C THR A 445 17.20 -27.50 -9.25
N LYS A 446 17.85 -28.61 -9.75
CA LYS A 446 17.20 -29.92 -9.83
C LYS A 446 16.73 -30.42 -8.47
N MET A 447 17.49 -30.19 -7.41
CA MET A 447 17.13 -30.64 -6.07
C MET A 447 15.96 -29.81 -5.51
N THR A 448 15.93 -28.49 -5.72
CA THR A 448 14.81 -27.63 -5.29
C THR A 448 13.53 -27.90 -6.09
N GLU A 449 13.63 -28.19 -7.39
CA GLU A 449 12.49 -28.53 -8.22
C GLU A 449 11.98 -29.96 -8.01
N VAL A 450 12.88 -30.93 -7.84
CA VAL A 450 12.50 -32.29 -7.42
C VAL A 450 11.84 -32.25 -6.04
N PHE A 451 12.30 -31.39 -5.13
CA PHE A 451 11.70 -31.22 -3.81
C PHE A 451 10.32 -30.55 -3.93
N SER A 452 10.16 -29.51 -4.77
CA SER A 452 8.88 -28.85 -4.99
C SER A 452 7.87 -29.73 -5.72
N THR A 453 8.32 -30.53 -6.72
CA THR A 453 7.46 -31.41 -7.52
C THR A 453 7.10 -32.70 -6.79
N LYS A 454 8.10 -33.42 -6.22
CA LYS A 454 7.87 -34.74 -5.63
C LYS A 454 7.41 -34.72 -4.17
N VAL A 455 7.82 -33.71 -3.38
CA VAL A 455 7.49 -33.64 -1.94
C VAL A 455 6.21 -32.85 -1.70
N PHE A 456 6.00 -31.76 -2.43
CA PHE A 456 4.85 -30.87 -2.24
C PHE A 456 3.81 -30.90 -3.36
N GLY A 457 4.07 -31.59 -4.48
CA GLY A 457 3.14 -31.67 -5.62
C GLY A 457 2.82 -30.34 -6.29
N PHE A 458 3.69 -29.32 -6.13
CA PHE A 458 3.43 -27.96 -6.63
C PHE A 458 3.50 -27.84 -8.15
N ASN A 459 4.19 -28.76 -8.85
CA ASN A 459 4.29 -28.73 -10.31
C ASN A 459 3.99 -30.11 -10.89
N LYS A 460 3.16 -30.15 -11.95
CA LYS A 460 2.80 -31.36 -12.69
C LYS A 460 3.55 -31.34 -14.02
N THR A 461 4.60 -32.13 -14.18
CA THR A 461 5.32 -32.27 -15.46
C THR A 461 5.37 -33.72 -15.90
N GLU A 462 5.09 -33.97 -17.18
CA GLU A 462 5.19 -35.29 -17.82
C GLU A 462 6.50 -35.48 -18.63
N HIS A 463 7.28 -34.39 -18.84
CA HIS A 463 8.49 -34.38 -19.68
C HIS A 463 9.76 -34.09 -18.87
N GLU A 464 10.92 -34.51 -19.41
CA GLU A 464 12.22 -34.07 -18.87
C GLU A 464 12.40 -32.57 -19.04
N LEU A 465 13.07 -31.93 -18.06
CA LEU A 465 13.33 -30.48 -18.09
C LEU A 465 14.31 -30.13 -19.21
N GLU A 466 13.96 -29.22 -20.09
CA GLU A 466 14.80 -28.72 -21.17
C GLU A 466 15.17 -27.25 -20.95
N PHE A 467 16.39 -26.98 -20.51
CA PHE A 467 16.84 -25.62 -20.21
C PHE A 467 17.15 -24.83 -21.48
N LEU A 468 16.83 -23.52 -21.48
CA LEU A 468 17.02 -22.63 -22.60
C LEU A 468 18.52 -22.27 -22.75
N PRO A 469 19.20 -22.55 -23.90
CA PRO A 469 20.54 -22.07 -24.15
C PRO A 469 20.59 -20.56 -24.35
N GLU A 470 21.59 -19.87 -23.78
CA GLU A 470 21.76 -18.41 -23.93
C GLU A 470 21.79 -17.98 -25.40
N LYS A 471 22.45 -18.73 -26.27
CA LYS A 471 22.50 -18.47 -27.72
C LYS A 471 21.12 -18.36 -28.38
N ARG A 472 20.08 -19.09 -27.87
CA ARG A 472 18.73 -18.97 -28.40
C ARG A 472 18.07 -17.67 -27.98
N VAL A 473 18.33 -17.20 -26.77
CA VAL A 473 17.84 -15.88 -26.28
C VAL A 473 18.45 -14.77 -27.14
N LEU A 474 19.75 -14.84 -27.43
CA LEU A 474 20.43 -13.85 -28.26
C LEU A 474 19.92 -13.86 -29.71
N ALA A 475 19.74 -15.04 -30.31
CA ALA A 475 19.16 -15.17 -31.66
C ALA A 475 17.71 -14.62 -31.72
N PHE A 476 16.91 -14.89 -30.71
CA PHE A 476 15.57 -14.32 -30.59
C PHE A 476 15.61 -12.78 -30.47
N ALA A 477 16.52 -12.24 -29.67
CA ALA A 477 16.68 -10.80 -29.51
C ALA A 477 17.10 -10.13 -30.83
N GLU A 478 18.01 -10.73 -31.59
CA GLU A 478 18.43 -10.25 -32.90
C GLU A 478 17.23 -10.24 -33.90
N LYS A 479 16.47 -11.35 -33.97
CA LYS A 479 15.31 -11.51 -34.83
C LYS A 479 14.27 -10.39 -34.66
N PHE A 480 14.02 -9.95 -33.42
CA PHE A 480 13.00 -8.96 -33.07
C PHE A 480 13.56 -7.56 -32.78
N ASN A 481 14.84 -7.31 -33.08
CA ASN A 481 15.53 -6.03 -32.82
C ASN A 481 15.45 -5.60 -31.35
N LEU A 482 15.72 -6.55 -30.41
CA LEU A 482 15.69 -6.29 -28.99
C LEU A 482 17.11 -6.01 -28.47
N SER A 483 17.26 -5.05 -27.56
CA SER A 483 18.48 -4.96 -26.73
C SER A 483 18.41 -5.94 -25.58
N VAL A 484 19.55 -6.47 -25.17
CA VAL A 484 19.66 -7.51 -24.14
C VAL A 484 20.43 -6.98 -22.96
N GLU A 485 19.82 -7.05 -21.76
CA GLU A 485 20.50 -6.92 -20.48
C GLU A 485 20.46 -8.27 -19.77
N ARG A 486 21.60 -8.72 -19.24
CA ARG A 486 21.75 -10.01 -18.55
C ARG A 486 22.09 -9.78 -17.08
N PHE A 487 21.39 -10.46 -16.20
CA PHE A 487 21.58 -10.39 -14.74
C PHE A 487 21.76 -11.79 -14.17
N GLU A 488 22.82 -11.98 -13.39
CA GLU A 488 23.08 -13.19 -12.63
C GLU A 488 22.82 -12.95 -11.14
N ASN A 489 22.20 -13.94 -10.50
CA ASN A 489 22.13 -13.96 -9.05
C ASN A 489 23.14 -14.96 -8.51
N LYS A 490 24.10 -14.48 -7.70
CA LYS A 490 25.11 -15.33 -7.06
C LYS A 490 24.52 -16.45 -6.17
N ALA A 491 23.27 -16.28 -5.74
CA ALA A 491 22.58 -17.22 -4.85
C ALA A 491 21.69 -18.25 -5.58
N SER A 492 21.49 -18.14 -6.90
CA SER A 492 20.69 -19.08 -7.70
C SER A 492 21.37 -19.36 -9.04
N SER A 493 21.06 -20.53 -9.62
CA SER A 493 21.52 -20.90 -10.98
C SER A 493 20.70 -20.25 -12.09
N ASN A 494 19.65 -19.49 -11.75
CA ASN A 494 18.78 -18.85 -12.73
C ASN A 494 19.38 -17.53 -13.19
N VAL A 495 19.33 -17.29 -14.50
CA VAL A 495 19.73 -16.05 -15.14
C VAL A 495 18.47 -15.27 -15.55
N THR A 496 18.53 -13.95 -15.42
CA THR A 496 17.46 -13.08 -15.89
C THR A 496 17.92 -12.28 -17.10
N PHE A 497 17.19 -12.40 -18.20
CA PHE A 497 17.35 -11.58 -19.39
C PHE A 497 16.22 -10.54 -19.44
N VAL A 498 16.59 -9.32 -19.69
CA VAL A 498 15.65 -8.22 -19.99
C VAL A 498 15.87 -7.78 -21.40
N LEU A 499 14.87 -7.99 -22.25
CA LEU A 499 14.89 -7.76 -23.67
C LEU A 499 13.98 -6.56 -23.97
N ILE A 500 14.53 -5.47 -24.52
CA ILE A 500 13.77 -4.23 -24.76
C ILE A 500 13.72 -3.97 -26.27
N LYS A 501 12.50 -3.81 -26.82
CA LYS A 501 12.28 -3.57 -28.24
C LYS A 501 12.73 -2.16 -28.61
N LYS A 502 13.72 -2.10 -29.50
CA LYS A 502 14.24 -0.82 -29.98
C LYS A 502 13.19 -0.09 -30.84
N PRO A 503 13.23 1.25 -30.85
CA PRO A 503 12.36 2.05 -31.70
C PRO A 503 12.44 1.71 -33.18
#